data_0d60e0529d32a78062953d1ea6c0b876
#
_entry.id   0d60e0529d32a78062953d1ea6c0b876
#
_cell.length_a   1.000
_cell.length_b   1.000
_cell.length_c   1.000
_cell.angle_alpha   90.00
_cell.angle_beta   90.00
_cell.angle_gamma   90.00
#
_symmetry.space_group_name_H-M   'P 1'
#
loop_
_entity.id
_entity.type
_entity.pdbx_description
1 polymer ?
#
loop_
_entity_poly.entity_id
_entity_poly.type
_entity_poly.pdbx_seq_one_letter_code
_entity_poly.pdbx_strand_id
1 'polypeptide(L)' 'EENAGFRAGDVYQALAAAGKALALAEIAKAAKITAEDAILGIGWLLKEGKIKNEDNKLVLA' A
#
# COMPACT_ATOMS: atom_id res chain seq x y z
N GLU A 1 -2.26 12.55 14.85
CA GLU A 1 -1.12 11.68 14.73
C GLU A 1 -1.49 10.39 14.02
N GLU A 2 -0.68 10.04 13.03
CA GLU A 2 -1.02 8.93 12.17
C GLU A 2 -0.37 7.65 12.60
N ASN A 3 -1.01 6.55 12.26
CA ASN A 3 -0.43 5.26 12.56
C ASN A 3 -0.51 4.39 11.31
N ALA A 4 0.21 3.27 11.36
CA ALA A 4 0.31 2.37 10.22
C ALA A 4 -1.05 1.80 9.81
N GLY A 5 -1.97 1.66 10.77
CA GLY A 5 -3.28 1.11 10.46
C GLY A 5 -4.07 2.01 9.52
N PHE A 6 -4.02 3.33 9.73
CA PHE A 6 -4.68 4.27 8.83
C PHE A 6 -4.08 4.21 7.43
N ARG A 7 -2.75 4.21 7.38
CA ARG A 7 -2.08 4.17 6.07
C ARG A 7 -2.29 2.84 5.38
N ALA A 8 -2.42 1.76 6.15
CA ALA A 8 -2.73 0.46 5.57
C ALA A 8 -4.07 0.50 4.83
N GLY A 9 -5.08 1.16 5.41
CA GLY A 9 -6.36 1.31 4.74
C GLY A 9 -6.25 2.07 3.44
N ASP A 10 -5.49 3.17 3.43
CA ASP A 10 -5.27 3.96 2.23
C ASP A 10 -4.58 3.15 1.14
N VAL A 11 -3.55 2.41 1.51
CA VAL A 11 -2.80 1.58 0.57
C VAL A 11 -3.68 0.47 0.01
N TYR A 12 -4.41 -0.20 0.89
CA TYR A 12 -5.28 -1.30 0.47
C TYR A 12 -6.31 -0.82 -0.55
N GLN A 13 -6.93 0.33 -0.27
CA GLN A 13 -7.94 0.85 -1.18
C GLN A 13 -7.35 1.27 -2.52
N ALA A 14 -6.14 1.82 -2.51
CA ALA A 14 -5.47 2.17 -3.75
C ALA A 14 -5.23 0.94 -4.61
N LEU A 15 -4.77 -0.16 -3.99
CA LEU A 15 -4.54 -1.40 -4.72
C LEU A 15 -5.84 -2.02 -5.22
N ALA A 16 -6.87 -2.00 -4.38
CA ALA A 16 -8.16 -2.55 -4.77
C ALA A 16 -8.75 -1.79 -5.95
N ALA A 17 -8.66 -0.47 -5.92
CA ALA A 17 -9.19 0.36 -6.99
C ALA A 17 -8.42 0.17 -8.28
N ALA A 18 -7.10 -0.03 -8.18
CA ALA A 18 -6.28 -0.22 -9.38
C ALA A 18 -6.52 -1.56 -10.06
N GLY A 19 -6.82 -2.60 -9.27
CA GLY A 19 -7.06 -3.92 -9.82
C GLY A 19 -5.82 -4.55 -10.41
N LYS A 20 -4.63 -4.08 -10.04
CA LYS A 20 -3.37 -4.60 -10.56
C LYS A 20 -2.25 -4.25 -9.59
N ALA A 21 -1.08 -4.83 -9.81
CA ALA A 21 0.08 -4.53 -8.99
C ALA A 21 0.55 -3.10 -9.22
N LEU A 22 0.96 -2.43 -8.15
CA LEU A 22 1.44 -1.06 -8.19
C LEU A 22 2.80 -0.96 -7.50
N ALA A 23 3.67 -0.12 -8.05
CA ALA A 23 4.93 0.22 -7.39
C ALA A 23 4.65 1.20 -6.25
N LEU A 24 5.63 1.34 -5.36
CA LEU A 24 5.49 2.24 -4.21
C LEU A 24 5.07 3.66 -4.61
N ALA A 25 5.73 4.23 -5.61
CA ALA A 25 5.43 5.58 -6.03
C ALA A 25 4.01 5.70 -6.57
N GLU A 26 3.55 4.66 -7.27
CA GLU A 26 2.20 4.65 -7.81
C GLU A 26 1.17 4.57 -6.69
N ILE A 27 1.45 3.77 -5.66
CA ILE A 27 0.57 3.64 -4.51
C ILE A 27 0.45 4.98 -3.78
N ALA A 28 1.59 5.63 -3.52
CA ALA A 28 1.58 6.90 -2.82
C ALA A 28 0.78 7.94 -3.58
N LYS A 29 0.94 7.98 -4.88
CA LYS A 29 0.22 8.93 -5.71
C LYS A 29 -1.28 8.62 -5.74
N ALA A 30 -1.63 7.36 -5.90
CA ALA A 30 -3.04 6.96 -5.95
C ALA A 30 -3.75 7.20 -4.63
N ALA A 31 -3.06 6.96 -3.52
CA ALA A 31 -3.63 7.15 -2.19
C ALA A 31 -3.52 8.60 -1.72
N LYS A 32 -2.77 9.43 -2.44
CA LYS A 32 -2.55 10.84 -2.09
C LYS A 32 -1.87 10.98 -0.74
N ILE A 33 -0.87 10.17 -0.52
CA ILE A 33 -0.07 10.19 0.71
C ILE A 33 1.41 10.26 0.33
N THR A 34 2.24 10.54 1.32
CA THR A 34 3.68 10.58 1.07
C THR A 34 4.22 9.17 0.89
N ALA A 35 5.40 9.07 0.27
CA ALA A 35 6.05 7.77 0.13
C ALA A 35 6.32 7.14 1.48
N GLU A 36 6.69 7.95 2.48
CA GLU A 36 6.94 7.43 3.83
C GLU A 36 5.68 6.82 4.42
N ASP A 37 4.56 7.50 4.29
CA ASP A 37 3.29 6.99 4.79
C ASP A 37 2.89 5.72 4.04
N ALA A 38 3.15 5.69 2.73
CA ALA A 38 2.86 4.50 1.94
C ALA A 38 3.69 3.31 2.42
N ILE A 39 4.96 3.55 2.75
CA ILE A 39 5.84 2.48 3.26
C ILE A 39 5.28 1.92 4.57
N LEU A 40 4.82 2.79 5.45
CA LEU A 40 4.23 2.34 6.71
C LEU A 40 3.01 1.46 6.47
N GLY A 41 2.12 1.89 5.59
CA GLY A 41 0.92 1.12 5.28
C GLY A 41 1.24 -0.20 4.61
N ILE A 42 2.20 -0.17 3.69
CA ILE A 42 2.64 -1.38 3.00
C ILE A 42 3.23 -2.38 3.99
N GLY A 43 4.09 -1.92 4.90
CA GLY A 43 4.68 -2.79 5.90
C GLY A 43 3.62 -3.46 6.77
N TRP A 44 2.62 -2.68 7.18
CA TRP A 44 1.53 -3.21 7.98
C TRP A 44 0.77 -4.30 7.23
N LEU A 45 0.43 -4.02 5.96
CA LEU A 45 -0.33 -4.99 5.16
C LEU A 45 0.48 -6.24 4.85
N LEU A 46 1.77 -6.11 4.64
CA LEU A 46 2.65 -7.27 4.45
C LEU A 46 2.66 -8.13 5.71
N LYS A 47 2.75 -7.49 6.87
CA LYS A 47 2.74 -8.19 8.15
C LYS A 47 1.42 -8.93 8.33
N GLU A 48 0.32 -8.33 7.93
CA GLU A 48 -0.99 -8.94 8.06
C GLU A 48 -1.29 -9.96 6.95
N GLY A 49 -0.43 -10.07 5.97
CA GLY A 49 -0.61 -11.02 4.89
C GLY A 49 -1.69 -10.61 3.89
N LYS A 50 -2.00 -9.31 3.82
CA LYS A 50 -3.07 -8.83 2.94
C LYS A 50 -2.59 -8.39 1.59
N ILE A 51 -1.30 -8.18 1.44
CA ILE A 51 -0.68 -7.88 0.15
C ILE A 51 0.60 -8.67 0.03
N LYS A 52 1.15 -8.72 -1.16
CA LYS A 52 2.42 -9.41 -1.38
C LYS A 52 3.22 -8.65 -2.42
N ASN A 53 4.52 -8.91 -2.41
CA ASN A 53 5.44 -8.31 -3.37
C ASN A 53 5.52 -9.21 -4.60
N GLU A 54 5.44 -8.58 -5.76
CA GLU A 54 5.49 -9.31 -7.02
C GLU A 54 6.24 -8.46 -8.04
N ASP A 55 7.43 -8.87 -8.41
CA ASP A 55 8.26 -8.15 -9.40
C ASP A 55 8.46 -6.69 -9.02
N ASN A 56 8.81 -6.45 -7.75
CA ASN A 56 9.06 -5.11 -7.22
C ASN A 56 7.81 -4.24 -7.19
N LYS A 57 6.65 -4.85 -7.28
CA LYS A 57 5.37 -4.16 -7.12
C LYS A 57 4.55 -4.87 -6.07
N LEU A 58 3.51 -4.23 -5.62
CA LEU A 58 2.66 -4.77 -4.57
C LEU A 58 1.29 -5.06 -5.14
N VAL A 59 0.72 -6.17 -4.69
CA VAL A 59 -0.58 -6.62 -5.18
C VAL A 59 -1.35 -7.21 -4.00
N LEU A 60 -2.66 -7.18 -4.08
CA LEU A 60 -3.49 -7.80 -3.04
C LEU A 60 -3.25 -9.30 -3.02
N ALA A 61 -3.12 -9.84 -1.81
CA ALA A 61 -2.88 -11.26 -1.64
C ALA A 61 -4.14 -12.08 -1.95
#